data_50bdd875e2e0135db51fcf5113b307ff
#
_entry.id   50bdd875e2e0135db51fcf5113b307ff
#
_cell.length_a   1.000
_cell.length_b   1.000
_cell.length_c   1.000
_cell.angle_alpha   90.00
_cell.angle_beta   90.00
_cell.angle_gamma   90.00
#
_symmetry.space_group_name_H-M   'P 1'
#
loop_
_entity.id
_entity.type
_entity.pdbx_description
1 polymer ?
#
loop_
_entity_poly.entity_id
_entity_poly.type
_entity_poly.pdbx_seq_one_letter_code
_entity_poly.pdbx_strand_id
1 'polypeptide(L)'
;MPLGLLRALLLLLSLFGGAQAHALDSSSGNSAQTIAVSALPAEARTTLQLIKQGGAFPYPRDGAVFGNFEKRLPQQPRVYYREYTVKTPGARNRGARRIVCGAPVECYYSGDHYRTFQRIKE
;
A
#
# COMPACT_ATOMS: atom_id res chain seq x y z
N MET A 1 -4.55 -24.31 60.43
CA MET A 1 -4.85 -24.01 59.85
C MET A 1 -4.98 -23.94 58.44
N PRO A 2 -5.76 -24.17 57.88
CA PRO A 2 -6.04 -24.20 56.51
C PRO A 2 -5.89 -22.94 55.79
N LEU A 3 -5.69 -22.02 56.43
CA LEU A 3 -5.52 -20.85 55.79
C LEU A 3 -4.50 -20.78 54.71
N GLY A 4 -3.49 -21.29 54.91
CA GLY A 4 -2.49 -21.16 53.96
C GLY A 4 -2.82 -21.58 52.62
N LEU A 5 -3.60 -22.49 52.55
CA LEU A 5 -3.96 -22.97 51.28
C LEU A 5 -4.52 -21.98 50.42
N LEU A 6 -5.29 -21.24 50.86
CA LEU A 6 -5.88 -20.31 50.03
C LEU A 6 -5.00 -19.43 49.34
N ARG A 7 -4.04 -18.99 49.92
CA ARG A 7 -3.22 -18.18 49.26
C ARG A 7 -2.67 -18.75 48.03
N ALA A 8 -2.31 -19.78 48.05
CA ALA A 8 -1.64 -20.36 46.93
C ALA A 8 -2.48 -20.18 45.71
N LEU A 9 -3.63 -20.39 45.83
CA LEU A 9 -4.40 -20.27 44.72
C LEU A 9 -4.39 -19.02 44.06
N LEU A 10 -4.45 -18.04 44.66
CA LEU A 10 -4.46 -16.83 44.07
C LEU A 10 -3.36 -16.59 43.14
N LEU A 11 -2.27 -16.90 43.49
CA LEU A 11 -1.17 -16.69 42.66
C LEU A 11 -1.33 -17.18 41.28
N LEU A 12 -1.81 -18.23 41.18
CA LEU A 12 -1.91 -18.74 39.90
C LEU A 12 -2.58 -17.92 38.95
N LEU A 13 -3.57 -17.38 39.28
CA LEU A 13 -4.22 -16.60 38.39
C LEU A 13 -3.47 -15.53 37.79
N SER A 14 -2.75 -14.91 38.49
CA SER A 14 -2.09 -13.85 37.91
C SER A 14 -1.31 -14.16 36.71
N LEU A 15 -0.92 -15.27 36.59
CA LEU A 15 -0.13 -15.57 35.47
C LEU A 15 -0.76 -15.38 34.22
N PHE A 16 -1.93 -15.59 34.16
CA PHE A 16 -2.45 -15.54 32.97
C PHE A 16 -2.44 -14.34 32.29
N GLY A 17 -2.58 -13.50 32.74
CA GLY A 17 -2.67 -12.39 32.08
C GLY A 17 -1.94 -12.02 31.01
N GLY A 18 -1.03 -12.18 30.90
CA GLY A 18 -0.32 -11.68 29.94
C GLY A 18 -0.18 -12.15 28.71
N ALA A 19 -0.31 -12.85 28.35
CA ALA A 19 -0.06 -13.35 27.20
C ALA A 19 -0.67 -12.77 26.12
N GLN A 20 -0.97 -12.70 25.55
CA GLN A 20 -1.53 -12.33 24.48
C GLN A 20 -1.22 -11.29 23.78
N ALA A 21 -1.63 -10.88 23.51
CA ALA A 21 -1.35 -9.75 23.01
C ALA A 21 -0.80 -9.70 21.80
N HIS A 22 -0.37 -9.44 21.34
CA HIS A 22 0.27 -9.26 20.24
C HIS A 22 0.03 -9.79 19.00
N ALA A 23 -0.32 -10.51 18.96
CA ALA A 23 -0.46 -11.17 17.80
C ALA A 23 -1.03 -10.33 16.81
N LEU A 24 -1.67 -9.50 17.02
CA LEU A 24 -2.27 -8.85 16.09
C LEU A 24 -1.63 -8.39 15.00
N ASP A 25 -0.67 -7.97 15.12
CA ASP A 25 -0.01 -7.44 14.09
C ASP A 25 -0.01 -8.19 12.88
N SER A 26 -0.19 -9.24 12.90
CA SER A 26 -0.06 -9.95 11.72
C SER A 26 -0.87 -9.39 10.66
N SER A 27 -1.81 -8.75 10.94
CA SER A 27 -2.62 -8.33 9.88
C SER A 27 -1.89 -7.53 8.92
N SER A 28 -0.80 -7.14 9.23
CA SER A 28 -0.17 -6.35 8.30
C SER A 28 0.11 -7.00 7.03
N GLY A 29 -0.10 -8.11 6.84
CA GLY A 29 0.28 -8.73 5.65
C GLY A 29 -0.08 -7.95 4.45
N ASN A 30 -1.05 -7.21 4.47
CA ASN A 30 -1.38 -6.58 3.31
C ASN A 30 -1.02 -5.17 3.23
N SER A 31 -0.31 -4.67 4.13
CA SER A 31 -0.08 -3.30 4.10
C SER A 31 1.03 -3.01 3.13
N ALA A 32 0.79 -2.32 2.13
CA ALA A 32 1.79 -1.96 1.19
C ALA A 32 2.75 -1.03 1.86
N GLN A 33 3.99 -1.08 1.49
CA GLN A 33 4.93 -0.13 1.98
C GLN A 33 4.53 1.24 1.50
N THR A 34 5.00 2.26 2.15
CA THR A 34 4.67 3.62 1.77
C THR A 34 5.93 4.32 1.24
N ILE A 35 5.71 5.35 0.46
CA ILE A 35 6.79 6.18 -0.03
C ILE A 35 6.31 7.62 -0.01
N ALA A 36 7.14 8.51 0.51
CA ALA A 36 6.77 9.91 0.55
C ALA A 36 6.89 10.49 -0.85
N VAL A 37 6.08 11.47 -1.15
CA VAL A 37 6.15 12.12 -2.45
C VAL A 37 7.56 12.63 -2.69
N SER A 38 8.22 13.16 -1.68
CA SER A 38 9.55 13.70 -1.86
C SER A 38 10.58 12.62 -2.20
N ALA A 39 10.29 11.37 -1.93
CA ALA A 39 11.20 10.27 -2.24
C ALA A 39 10.92 9.63 -3.58
N LEU A 40 9.88 10.04 -4.25
CA LEU A 40 9.59 9.50 -5.57
C LEU A 40 10.59 10.00 -6.58
N PRO A 41 10.83 9.25 -7.65
CA PRO A 41 11.61 9.80 -8.76
C PRO A 41 10.93 11.06 -9.27
N ALA A 42 11.71 11.99 -9.81
CA ALA A 42 11.13 13.22 -10.29
C ALA A 42 10.05 13.01 -11.32
N GLU A 43 10.22 12.03 -12.19
CA GLU A 43 9.23 11.77 -13.23
C GLU A 43 7.92 11.27 -12.62
N ALA A 44 8.00 10.58 -11.49
CA ALA A 44 6.79 10.12 -10.83
C ALA A 44 6.07 11.29 -10.18
N ARG A 45 6.81 12.26 -9.65
CA ARG A 45 6.17 13.44 -9.10
C ARG A 45 5.46 14.20 -10.20
N THR A 46 6.05 14.27 -11.38
CA THR A 46 5.43 14.94 -12.51
C THR A 46 4.13 14.25 -12.89
N THR A 47 4.14 12.93 -12.96
CA THR A 47 2.92 12.19 -13.30
C THR A 47 1.86 12.39 -12.23
N LEU A 48 2.25 12.36 -10.98
CA LEU A 48 1.29 12.55 -9.90
C LEU A 48 0.63 13.93 -10.02
N GLN A 49 1.39 14.94 -10.39
CA GLN A 49 0.85 16.26 -10.56
C GLN A 49 -0.16 16.28 -11.70
N LEU A 50 0.15 15.62 -12.81
CA LEU A 50 -0.78 15.56 -13.93
C LEU A 50 -2.06 14.85 -13.51
N ILE A 51 -1.96 13.80 -12.72
CA ILE A 51 -3.14 13.09 -12.27
C ILE A 51 -4.01 14.05 -11.44
N LYS A 52 -3.40 14.83 -10.58
CA LYS A 52 -4.17 15.72 -9.76
C LYS A 52 -4.82 16.83 -10.56
N GLN A 53 -4.23 17.19 -11.67
CA GLN A 53 -4.76 18.23 -12.51
C GLN A 53 -5.76 17.74 -13.55
N GLY A 54 -5.92 16.46 -13.67
CA GLY A 54 -6.85 15.90 -14.64
C GLY A 54 -6.27 15.68 -16.03
N GLY A 55 -4.97 15.63 -16.17
CA GLY A 55 -4.36 15.36 -17.44
C GLY A 55 -3.71 16.60 -17.91
N ALA A 56 -3.20 16.73 -19.08
CA ALA A 56 -3.06 16.02 -20.30
C ALA A 56 -1.95 15.02 -20.20
N PHE A 57 -2.25 13.80 -20.46
CA PHE A 57 -1.25 12.76 -20.29
C PHE A 57 -0.51 12.46 -21.59
N PRO A 58 0.77 12.15 -21.52
CA PRO A 58 1.55 11.95 -22.74
C PRO A 58 1.38 10.59 -23.40
N TYR A 59 0.83 9.61 -22.70
CA TYR A 59 0.72 8.29 -23.30
C TYR A 59 -0.75 7.88 -23.46
N PRO A 60 -1.08 7.26 -24.58
CA PRO A 60 -2.48 6.90 -24.83
C PRO A 60 -3.09 5.99 -23.76
N ARG A 61 -2.24 5.16 -23.12
CA ARG A 61 -2.76 4.25 -22.13
C ARG A 61 -3.02 4.94 -20.78
N ASP A 62 -2.57 6.15 -20.61
CA ASP A 62 -2.73 6.80 -19.32
C ASP A 62 -4.21 7.00 -19.00
N GLY A 63 -4.61 6.60 -17.82
CA GLY A 63 -6.00 6.67 -17.40
C GLY A 63 -6.77 5.39 -17.64
N ALA A 64 -6.15 4.36 -18.22
CA ALA A 64 -6.87 3.11 -18.47
C ALA A 64 -7.15 2.41 -17.14
N VAL A 65 -8.18 1.59 -17.14
CA VAL A 65 -8.53 0.83 -15.95
C VAL A 65 -7.44 -0.17 -15.63
N PHE A 66 -7.03 -0.22 -14.37
CA PHE A 66 -6.09 -1.22 -13.91
C PHE A 66 -6.89 -2.26 -13.13
N GLY A 67 -6.91 -3.50 -13.62
CA GLY A 67 -7.80 -4.50 -13.06
C GLY A 67 -7.41 -5.14 -11.75
N ASN A 68 -6.19 -4.92 -11.29
CA ASN A 68 -5.72 -5.51 -10.04
C ASN A 68 -5.92 -7.02 -9.99
N PHE A 69 -5.71 -7.69 -11.15
CA PHE A 69 -5.98 -9.10 -11.23
C PHE A 69 -5.12 -9.95 -10.29
N GLU A 70 -3.93 -9.51 -9.98
CA GLU A 70 -3.11 -10.26 -9.08
C GLU A 70 -3.30 -9.86 -7.63
N LYS A 71 -4.27 -9.00 -7.39
CA LYS A 71 -4.65 -8.63 -6.05
C LYS A 71 -3.54 -8.06 -5.20
N ARG A 72 -2.63 -7.33 -5.80
CA ARG A 72 -1.54 -6.73 -5.05
C ARG A 72 -1.96 -5.44 -4.37
N LEU A 73 -3.04 -4.83 -4.81
CA LEU A 73 -3.61 -3.65 -4.16
C LEU A 73 -4.90 -4.07 -3.45
N PRO A 74 -5.40 -3.26 -2.55
CA PRO A 74 -6.64 -3.60 -1.85
C PRO A 74 -7.75 -3.88 -2.83
N GLN A 75 -8.58 -4.87 -2.55
CA GLN A 75 -9.61 -5.25 -3.46
C GLN A 75 -10.68 -4.23 -3.54
N GLN A 76 -11.06 -3.87 -4.73
CA GLN A 76 -12.06 -2.85 -4.99
C GLN A 76 -12.84 -3.24 -6.23
N PRO A 77 -13.95 -2.58 -6.52
CA PRO A 77 -14.70 -2.85 -7.72
C PRO A 77 -13.85 -2.68 -8.95
N ARG A 78 -14.24 -3.39 -10.02
CA ARG A 78 -13.41 -3.51 -11.17
C ARG A 78 -12.87 -2.24 -11.75
N VAL A 79 -13.57 -1.15 -11.79
CA VAL A 79 -13.08 0.06 -12.41
C VAL A 79 -12.53 1.07 -11.43
N TYR A 80 -12.23 0.61 -10.21
CA TYR A 80 -11.78 1.54 -9.20
C TYR A 80 -10.41 2.13 -9.49
N TYR A 81 -9.49 1.35 -9.99
CA TYR A 81 -8.13 1.80 -10.20
C TYR A 81 -7.87 2.21 -11.65
N ARG A 82 -7.03 3.22 -11.83
CA ARG A 82 -6.57 3.65 -13.14
C ARG A 82 -5.05 3.70 -13.13
N GLU A 83 -4.44 3.38 -14.26
CA GLU A 83 -2.99 3.35 -14.35
C GLU A 83 -2.45 4.52 -15.14
N TYR A 84 -1.24 4.92 -14.82
CA TYR A 84 -0.60 6.04 -15.51
C TYR A 84 0.89 5.72 -15.66
N THR A 85 1.48 6.17 -16.76
CA THR A 85 2.88 5.93 -17.03
C THR A 85 3.77 6.95 -16.34
N VAL A 86 4.85 6.46 -15.73
CA VAL A 86 5.89 7.32 -15.22
C VAL A 86 7.05 7.21 -16.19
N LYS A 87 7.42 8.31 -16.80
CA LYS A 87 8.44 8.27 -17.82
C LYS A 87 9.76 7.74 -17.29
N THR A 88 10.42 6.90 -18.05
CA THR A 88 11.74 6.40 -17.69
C THR A 88 12.73 7.14 -18.58
N PRO A 89 13.61 7.94 -18.02
CA PRO A 89 14.55 8.72 -18.82
C PRO A 89 15.37 7.80 -19.71
N GLY A 90 15.49 8.16 -20.96
CA GLY A 90 16.29 7.39 -21.90
C GLY A 90 15.60 6.19 -22.50
N ALA A 91 14.42 5.83 -22.04
CA ALA A 91 13.75 4.66 -22.59
C ALA A 91 13.05 5.02 -23.88
N ARG A 92 13.06 4.10 -24.84
CA ARG A 92 12.38 4.35 -26.07
C ARG A 92 10.91 4.01 -25.96
N ASN A 93 10.54 3.18 -25.02
CA ASN A 93 9.13 2.79 -24.90
C ASN A 93 8.62 3.35 -23.58
N ARG A 94 7.48 2.88 -23.14
CA ARG A 94 6.90 3.37 -21.90
C ARG A 94 7.70 2.98 -20.68
N GLY A 95 8.58 2.00 -20.77
CA GLY A 95 9.31 1.54 -19.60
C GLY A 95 8.39 0.80 -18.64
N ALA A 96 8.85 0.56 -17.45
CA ALA A 96 8.13 -0.25 -16.47
C ALA A 96 7.54 0.53 -15.30
N ARG A 97 7.71 1.82 -15.24
CA ARG A 97 7.26 2.58 -14.08
C ARG A 97 5.83 3.06 -14.23
N ARG A 98 5.05 2.93 -13.19
CA ARG A 98 3.63 3.30 -13.22
C ARG A 98 3.17 3.92 -11.92
N ILE A 99 2.10 4.69 -11.99
CA ILE A 99 1.34 5.08 -10.82
C ILE A 99 -0.07 4.53 -11.05
N VAL A 100 -0.65 3.92 -10.05
CA VAL A 100 -2.01 3.42 -10.09
C VAL A 100 -2.78 4.13 -9.00
N CYS A 101 -3.90 4.73 -9.34
CA CYS A 101 -4.69 5.48 -8.38
C CYS A 101 -6.14 5.02 -8.37
N GLY A 102 -6.71 5.01 -7.21
CA GLY A 102 -8.14 4.82 -7.06
C GLY A 102 -8.78 6.14 -6.69
N ALA A 103 -10.01 6.14 -6.36
CA ALA A 103 -10.68 7.36 -5.99
C ALA A 103 -10.97 7.30 -4.53
N PRO A 104 -10.85 8.39 -3.83
CA PRO A 104 -10.64 9.73 -4.32
C PRO A 104 -9.18 10.01 -4.67
N VAL A 105 -8.26 9.68 -3.82
CA VAL A 105 -6.91 9.95 -4.14
C VAL A 105 -6.05 8.98 -3.40
N GLU A 106 -6.01 7.82 -3.84
CA GLU A 106 -5.27 6.78 -3.21
C GLU A 106 -4.33 6.27 -4.28
N CYS A 107 -3.09 6.64 -4.24
CA CYS A 107 -2.16 6.35 -5.31
C CYS A 107 -1.00 5.48 -4.86
N TYR A 108 -0.53 4.65 -5.76
CA TYR A 108 0.55 3.71 -5.51
C TYR A 108 1.57 3.80 -6.62
N TYR A 109 2.84 3.74 -6.27
CA TYR A 109 3.91 3.78 -7.26
C TYR A 109 4.46 2.37 -7.45
N SER A 110 4.74 2.01 -8.70
CA SER A 110 5.41 0.76 -9.03
C SER A 110 6.55 1.07 -9.96
N GLY A 111 7.75 0.63 -9.61
CA GLY A 111 8.89 0.81 -10.47
C GLY A 111 9.21 -0.43 -11.29
N ASP A 112 8.45 -1.51 -11.13
CA ASP A 112 8.77 -2.79 -11.72
C ASP A 112 7.61 -3.44 -12.47
N HIS A 113 6.84 -2.63 -13.15
CA HIS A 113 5.75 -3.10 -14.00
C HIS A 113 4.73 -3.90 -13.19
N TYR A 114 4.25 -3.27 -12.11
CA TYR A 114 3.17 -3.80 -11.28
C TYR A 114 3.54 -4.99 -10.38
N ARG A 115 4.79 -5.35 -10.25
CA ARG A 115 5.11 -6.44 -9.39
C ARG A 115 5.06 -6.04 -7.93
N THR A 116 5.49 -4.83 -7.62
CA THR A 116 5.41 -4.33 -6.27
C THR A 116 4.87 -2.92 -6.29
N PHE A 117 4.22 -2.53 -5.23
CA PHE A 117 3.62 -1.20 -5.11
C PHE A 117 3.99 -0.57 -3.78
N GLN A 118 4.13 0.75 -3.78
CA GLN A 118 4.31 1.50 -2.56
C GLN A 118 3.22 2.56 -2.51
N ARG A 119 2.53 2.67 -1.39
CA ARG A 119 1.49 3.67 -1.26
C ARG A 119 2.12 5.03 -1.13
N ILE A 120 1.69 5.97 -1.94
CA ILE A 120 2.28 7.31 -1.94
C ILE A 120 1.67 8.13 -0.82
N LYS A 121 2.53 8.68 0.04
CA LYS A 121 2.06 9.49 1.13
C LYS A 121 2.41 10.92 0.89
N GLU A 122 1.43 11.78 0.94
CA GLU A 122 1.66 13.20 0.68
C GLU A 122 1.75 14.03 1.91
#